data_4f51f95d8c7762439f50bc3fe8cd7e14
#
_entry.id   4f51f95d8c7762439f50bc3fe8cd7e14
#
_cell.length_a   1.000
_cell.length_b   1.000
_cell.length_c   1.000
_cell.angle_alpha   90.00
_cell.angle_beta   90.00
_cell.angle_gamma   90.00
#
_symmetry.space_group_name_H-M   'P 1'
#
loop_
_entity.id
_entity.type
_entity.pdbx_description
1 polymer ?
#
loop_
_entity_poly.entity_id
_entity_poly.type
_entity_poly.pdbx_seq_one_letter_code
_entity_poly.pdbx_strand_id
1 'polypeptide(L)'
;MKLTTSVGILGYGAYVPFYRVKGSEISRIWSGEDEPVREKSVPGLDEDSLTMACEAAREALEMANVKREEVGALLVGSESPPYAVKPSATVIAEALGLTPRVVAIDMEFACKAGTTAAILVAGLIAGGAIKHGLAVGTDNAQARPGDELDYTAGAGAAALLLSREVESAVALIEYAYSYVTDTPDFWRREGERFPRHTFRFTGAPAYFHHIVGAAKGLMEEAGFKPSDFDYVVFHQPNVRFPLRAAQMLGFKEEQVKLGLVCGEIGNTYAAASLIGLVRVLDHARPGQRILVVSFGSGAGSDAICLVTTENVGRKKSSLERLLSKKVYVDYAQYAKQKGLLKVA
;
A
#
# COMPACT_ATOMS: atom_id res chain seq x y z
N MET A 1 -6.76 4.73 18.63
CA MET A 1 -7.69 5.83 18.25
C MET A 1 -9.01 5.24 17.80
N LYS A 2 -10.08 5.53 18.52
CA LYS A 2 -11.45 5.18 18.13
C LYS A 2 -12.08 6.38 17.44
N LEU A 3 -12.68 6.18 16.29
CA LEU A 3 -13.39 7.26 15.60
C LEU A 3 -14.68 7.60 16.35
N THR A 4 -15.02 8.89 16.44
CA THR A 4 -16.25 9.37 17.09
C THR A 4 -17.50 9.11 16.25
N THR A 5 -17.33 8.91 14.95
CA THR A 5 -18.39 8.62 13.98
C THR A 5 -17.91 7.45 13.12
N SER A 6 -18.84 6.58 12.74
CA SER A 6 -18.53 5.47 11.83
C SER A 6 -18.07 5.97 10.46
N VAL A 7 -16.97 5.39 9.99
CA VAL A 7 -16.41 5.63 8.67
C VAL A 7 -16.24 4.29 7.97
N GLY A 8 -16.71 4.21 6.73
CA GLY A 8 -16.65 2.98 5.94
C GLY A 8 -15.89 3.16 4.63
N ILE A 9 -15.40 2.05 4.09
CA ILE A 9 -14.86 1.94 2.74
C ILE A 9 -16.05 1.66 1.81
N LEU A 10 -16.36 2.59 0.89
CA LEU A 10 -17.40 2.39 -0.14
C LEU A 10 -16.87 1.73 -1.40
N GLY A 11 -15.64 2.00 -1.73
CA GLY A 11 -14.98 1.48 -2.91
C GLY A 11 -13.48 1.38 -2.70
N TYR A 12 -12.87 0.48 -3.42
CA TYR A 12 -11.44 0.26 -3.42
C TYR A 12 -10.97 -0.15 -4.81
N GLY A 13 -9.71 0.09 -5.08
CA GLY A 13 -9.11 -0.29 -6.35
C GLY A 13 -7.62 -0.50 -6.21
N ALA A 14 -7.04 -1.20 -7.17
CA ALA A 14 -5.61 -1.41 -7.25
C ALA A 14 -5.13 -1.37 -8.70
N TYR A 15 -3.89 -0.97 -8.88
CA TYR A 15 -3.20 -1.04 -10.16
C TYR A 15 -1.84 -1.71 -9.99
N VAL A 16 -1.56 -2.65 -10.89
CA VAL A 16 -0.27 -3.34 -10.96
C VAL A 16 0.15 -3.38 -12.44
N PRO A 17 1.33 -2.84 -12.81
CA PRO A 17 1.85 -2.90 -14.17
C PRO A 17 1.89 -4.32 -14.73
N PHE A 18 1.78 -4.47 -16.04
CA PHE A 18 1.78 -5.79 -16.70
C PHE A 18 3.16 -6.44 -16.74
N TYR A 19 4.21 -5.65 -16.83
CA TYR A 19 5.56 -6.20 -16.94
C TYR A 19 6.02 -6.82 -15.63
N ARG A 20 6.75 -7.94 -15.75
CA ARG A 20 7.37 -8.65 -14.64
C ARG A 20 8.81 -8.98 -14.98
N VAL A 21 9.70 -8.79 -14.00
CA VAL A 21 11.04 -9.36 -14.03
C VAL A 21 11.15 -10.43 -12.95
N LYS A 22 11.68 -11.58 -13.32
CA LYS A 22 11.88 -12.70 -12.37
C LYS A 22 13.10 -12.42 -11.50
N GLY A 23 13.08 -12.88 -10.24
CA GLY A 23 14.25 -12.85 -9.36
C GLY A 23 15.45 -13.53 -9.99
N SER A 24 15.23 -14.65 -10.69
CA SER A 24 16.29 -15.39 -11.42
C SER A 24 16.97 -14.58 -12.53
N GLU A 25 16.27 -13.62 -13.17
CA GLU A 25 16.90 -12.72 -14.15
C GLU A 25 17.86 -11.74 -13.47
N ILE A 26 17.53 -11.28 -12.27
CA ILE A 26 18.38 -10.39 -11.48
C ILE A 26 19.61 -11.18 -10.98
N SER A 27 19.38 -12.38 -10.42
CA SER A 27 20.44 -13.29 -9.95
C SER A 27 21.41 -13.67 -11.06
N ARG A 28 20.92 -13.89 -12.28
CA ARG A 28 21.74 -14.20 -13.45
C ARG A 28 22.77 -13.10 -13.76
N ILE A 29 22.44 -11.85 -13.48
CA ILE A 29 23.34 -10.70 -13.75
C ILE A 29 24.27 -10.44 -12.56
N TRP A 30 23.75 -10.54 -11.32
CA TRP A 30 24.44 -10.10 -10.11
C TRP A 30 24.93 -11.24 -9.23
N SER A 31 24.78 -12.50 -9.70
CA SER A 31 25.27 -13.70 -8.98
C SER A 31 24.71 -13.84 -7.55
N GLY A 32 23.50 -13.34 -7.31
CA GLY A 32 22.78 -13.53 -6.04
C GLY A 32 22.22 -14.94 -5.94
N GLU A 33 22.28 -15.53 -4.75
CA GLU A 33 21.75 -16.88 -4.48
C GLU A 33 20.34 -16.84 -3.87
N ASP A 34 19.93 -15.73 -3.24
CA ASP A 34 18.64 -15.58 -2.55
C ASP A 34 17.63 -14.78 -3.40
N GLU A 35 16.48 -15.39 -3.67
CA GLU A 35 15.36 -14.75 -4.35
C GLU A 35 14.25 -14.47 -3.33
N PRO A 36 14.27 -13.29 -2.67
CA PRO A 36 13.31 -12.95 -1.61
C PRO A 36 11.88 -12.80 -2.12
N VAL A 37 11.71 -12.61 -3.44
CA VAL A 37 10.44 -12.66 -4.16
C VAL A 37 10.63 -13.41 -5.48
N ARG A 38 9.59 -14.10 -5.95
CA ARG A 38 9.66 -14.86 -7.20
C ARG A 38 9.78 -13.95 -8.42
N GLU A 39 9.03 -12.87 -8.42
CA GLU A 39 8.99 -11.88 -9.48
C GLU A 39 8.51 -10.53 -8.91
N LYS A 40 8.80 -9.46 -9.60
CA LYS A 40 8.32 -8.13 -9.25
C LYS A 40 7.71 -7.41 -10.44
N SER A 41 6.76 -6.52 -10.17
CA SER A 41 6.14 -5.63 -11.17
C SER A 41 7.11 -4.54 -11.62
N VAL A 42 7.07 -4.24 -12.91
CA VAL A 42 7.90 -3.23 -13.56
C VAL A 42 6.97 -2.31 -14.37
N PRO A 43 7.00 -0.99 -14.16
CA PRO A 43 6.19 -0.08 -14.94
C PRO A 43 6.65 -0.01 -16.39
N GLY A 44 5.72 0.24 -17.31
CA GLY A 44 6.02 0.63 -18.67
C GLY A 44 6.68 2.01 -18.74
N LEU A 45 7.09 2.42 -19.94
CA LEU A 45 7.70 3.74 -20.15
C LEU A 45 6.72 4.90 -19.94
N ASP A 46 5.45 4.64 -20.02
CA ASP A 46 4.31 5.56 -19.85
C ASP A 46 3.65 5.44 -18.46
N GLU A 47 4.21 4.63 -17.58
CA GLU A 47 3.69 4.40 -16.23
C GLU A 47 4.64 4.96 -15.17
N ASP A 48 4.07 5.68 -14.21
CA ASP A 48 4.74 6.16 -13.01
C ASP A 48 3.81 6.06 -11.78
N SER A 49 4.26 6.49 -10.61
CA SER A 49 3.46 6.46 -9.39
C SER A 49 2.17 7.28 -9.52
N LEU A 50 2.17 8.39 -10.29
CA LEU A 50 1.00 9.23 -10.49
C LEU A 50 -0.04 8.54 -11.38
N THR A 51 0.37 7.99 -12.53
CA THR A 51 -0.55 7.32 -13.47
C THR A 51 -1.15 6.06 -12.86
N MET A 52 -0.35 5.27 -12.13
CA MET A 52 -0.83 4.10 -11.38
C MET A 52 -1.85 4.49 -10.30
N ALA A 53 -1.58 5.57 -9.56
CA ALA A 53 -2.50 6.11 -8.56
C ALA A 53 -3.83 6.54 -9.17
N CYS A 54 -3.80 7.17 -10.35
CA CYS A 54 -4.99 7.60 -11.08
C CYS A 54 -5.89 6.42 -11.43
N GLU A 55 -5.31 5.31 -11.93
CA GLU A 55 -6.07 4.10 -12.28
C GLU A 55 -6.68 3.42 -11.04
N ALA A 56 -5.91 3.26 -9.96
CA ALA A 56 -6.43 2.69 -8.71
C ALA A 56 -7.55 3.55 -8.10
N ALA A 57 -7.40 4.88 -8.10
CA ALA A 57 -8.41 5.80 -7.58
C ALA A 57 -9.66 5.84 -8.47
N ARG A 58 -9.52 5.74 -9.80
CA ARG A 58 -10.65 5.62 -10.73
C ARG A 58 -11.50 4.40 -10.41
N GLU A 59 -10.86 3.23 -10.25
CA GLU A 59 -11.55 1.99 -9.91
C GLU A 59 -12.31 2.11 -8.58
N ALA A 60 -11.68 2.70 -7.54
CA ALA A 60 -12.32 2.92 -6.25
C ALA A 60 -13.57 3.84 -6.36
N LEU A 61 -13.49 4.91 -7.16
CA LEU A 61 -14.60 5.81 -7.43
C LEU A 61 -15.76 5.13 -8.19
N GLU A 62 -15.43 4.32 -9.21
CA GLU A 62 -16.41 3.59 -10.02
C GLU A 62 -17.11 2.51 -9.18
N MET A 63 -16.35 1.81 -8.32
CA MET A 63 -16.91 0.83 -7.39
C MET A 63 -17.89 1.48 -6.42
N ALA A 64 -17.52 2.61 -5.83
CA ALA A 64 -18.33 3.35 -4.86
C ALA A 64 -19.56 4.01 -5.49
N ASN A 65 -19.51 4.34 -6.77
CA ASN A 65 -20.58 5.03 -7.52
C ASN A 65 -21.05 6.34 -6.84
N VAL A 66 -20.08 7.14 -6.35
CA VAL A 66 -20.34 8.46 -5.76
C VAL A 66 -20.18 9.57 -6.78
N LYS A 67 -20.84 10.70 -6.56
CA LYS A 67 -20.63 11.88 -7.38
C LYS A 67 -19.25 12.47 -7.11
N ARG A 68 -18.56 12.84 -8.15
CA ARG A 68 -17.19 13.36 -8.08
C ARG A 68 -17.09 14.64 -7.25
N GLU A 69 -18.09 15.50 -7.36
CA GLU A 69 -18.19 16.77 -6.64
C GLU A 69 -18.39 16.60 -5.12
N GLU A 70 -18.77 15.40 -4.67
CA GLU A 70 -18.95 15.08 -3.25
C GLU A 70 -17.66 14.56 -2.59
N VAL A 71 -16.60 14.33 -3.36
CA VAL A 71 -15.29 13.92 -2.85
C VAL A 71 -14.52 15.15 -2.38
N GLY A 72 -14.44 15.33 -1.06
CA GLY A 72 -13.86 16.51 -0.44
C GLY A 72 -12.35 16.43 -0.18
N ALA A 73 -11.73 15.25 -0.29
CA ALA A 73 -10.29 15.08 -0.10
C ALA A 73 -9.70 13.98 -1.00
N LEU A 74 -8.45 14.19 -1.43
CA LEU A 74 -7.58 13.20 -2.07
C LEU A 74 -6.19 13.30 -1.43
N LEU A 75 -5.81 12.30 -0.63
CA LEU A 75 -4.49 12.20 -0.02
C LEU A 75 -3.69 11.08 -0.68
N VAL A 76 -2.51 11.39 -1.19
CA VAL A 76 -1.65 10.46 -1.95
C VAL A 76 -0.36 10.24 -1.20
N GLY A 77 -0.17 9.02 -0.68
CA GLY A 77 1.06 8.58 -0.03
C GLY A 77 2.02 7.94 -1.04
N SER A 78 3.25 8.48 -1.12
CA SER A 78 4.30 7.95 -2.00
C SER A 78 5.67 8.42 -1.54
N GLU A 79 6.70 7.59 -1.74
CA GLU A 79 8.11 7.98 -1.59
C GLU A 79 8.82 8.12 -2.95
N SER A 80 8.09 7.96 -4.05
CA SER A 80 8.59 8.07 -5.42
C SER A 80 7.70 8.93 -6.33
N PRO A 81 7.26 10.13 -5.89
CA PRO A 81 6.48 11.01 -6.75
C PRO A 81 7.32 11.44 -7.96
N PRO A 82 6.71 11.65 -9.15
CA PRO A 82 7.46 12.02 -10.36
C PRO A 82 8.05 13.43 -10.27
N TYR A 83 7.52 14.29 -9.40
CA TYR A 83 7.98 15.67 -9.21
C TYR A 83 8.46 15.89 -7.77
N ALA A 84 9.54 16.64 -7.62
CA ALA A 84 10.05 17.01 -6.28
C ALA A 84 9.19 18.08 -5.59
N VAL A 85 8.49 18.93 -6.35
CA VAL A 85 7.73 20.07 -5.81
C VAL A 85 6.27 20.10 -6.26
N LYS A 86 5.93 19.71 -7.49
CA LYS A 86 4.55 19.71 -7.99
C LYS A 86 3.74 18.58 -7.35
N PRO A 87 2.59 18.85 -6.70
CA PRO A 87 1.77 17.81 -6.09
C PRO A 87 1.18 16.82 -7.12
N SER A 88 1.37 15.52 -6.92
CA SER A 88 0.74 14.46 -7.71
C SER A 88 -0.78 14.45 -7.48
N ALA A 89 -1.21 14.69 -6.25
CA ALA A 89 -2.61 14.71 -5.88
C ALA A 89 -3.44 15.69 -6.69
N THR A 90 -2.90 16.86 -7.04
CA THR A 90 -3.64 17.84 -7.87
C THR A 90 -3.83 17.38 -9.30
N VAL A 91 -2.83 16.69 -9.87
CA VAL A 91 -2.92 16.12 -11.22
C VAL A 91 -3.93 14.99 -11.26
N ILE A 92 -3.91 14.11 -10.26
CA ILE A 92 -4.87 13.00 -10.12
C ILE A 92 -6.28 13.56 -9.92
N ALA A 93 -6.46 14.58 -9.05
CA ALA A 93 -7.76 15.19 -8.82
C ALA A 93 -8.37 15.78 -10.10
N GLU A 94 -7.55 16.48 -10.91
CA GLU A 94 -7.99 17.03 -12.19
C GLU A 94 -8.37 15.91 -13.17
N ALA A 95 -7.50 14.90 -13.33
CA ALA A 95 -7.73 13.76 -14.22
C ALA A 95 -8.99 12.94 -13.86
N LEU A 96 -9.38 12.94 -12.58
CA LEU A 96 -10.57 12.25 -12.08
C LEU A 96 -11.82 13.15 -11.99
N GLY A 97 -11.71 14.44 -12.32
CA GLY A 97 -12.82 15.39 -12.26
C GLY A 97 -13.27 15.72 -10.83
N LEU A 98 -12.34 15.77 -9.87
CA LEU A 98 -12.62 16.10 -8.47
C LEU A 98 -12.44 17.60 -8.18
N THR A 99 -11.78 18.33 -9.08
CA THR A 99 -11.50 19.76 -8.94
C THR A 99 -12.75 20.60 -9.19
N PRO A 100 -12.78 21.88 -8.71
CA PRO A 100 -11.74 22.58 -7.94
C PRO A 100 -11.91 22.48 -6.41
N ARG A 101 -13.00 21.91 -5.90
CA ARG A 101 -13.34 21.92 -4.47
C ARG A 101 -12.91 20.63 -3.77
N VAL A 102 -11.62 20.41 -3.64
CA VAL A 102 -11.03 19.22 -3.00
C VAL A 102 -9.75 19.58 -2.25
N VAL A 103 -9.55 19.00 -1.06
CA VAL A 103 -8.27 19.02 -0.36
C VAL A 103 -7.38 17.97 -1.01
N ALA A 104 -6.40 18.40 -1.81
CA ALA A 104 -5.47 17.52 -2.53
C ALA A 104 -4.05 17.69 -1.98
N ILE A 105 -3.43 16.60 -1.49
CA ILE A 105 -2.12 16.66 -0.82
C ILE A 105 -1.31 15.38 -1.08
N ASP A 106 -0.01 15.56 -1.34
CA ASP A 106 0.96 14.48 -1.33
C ASP A 106 1.50 14.30 0.08
N MET A 107 1.68 13.06 0.49
CA MET A 107 2.17 12.69 1.81
C MET A 107 3.41 11.80 1.68
N GLU A 108 4.43 12.13 2.44
CA GLU A 108 5.64 11.34 2.59
C GLU A 108 5.69 10.75 4.01
N PHE A 109 5.76 9.46 4.12
CA PHE A 109 6.17 8.67 5.29
C PHE A 109 6.60 7.27 4.82
N ALA A 110 7.50 7.22 3.88
CA ALA A 110 7.96 5.95 3.31
C ALA A 110 6.78 4.99 3.02
N CYS A 111 6.95 3.70 3.25
CA CYS A 111 5.96 2.69 2.87
C CYS A 111 4.63 2.72 3.66
N LYS A 112 4.51 3.49 4.77
CA LYS A 112 3.23 3.62 5.48
C LYS A 112 2.38 4.83 5.04
N ALA A 113 2.88 5.67 4.15
CA ALA A 113 2.19 6.89 3.73
C ALA A 113 0.74 6.66 3.26
N GLY A 114 0.47 5.53 2.56
CA GLY A 114 -0.88 5.18 2.11
C GLY A 114 -1.87 4.86 3.25
N THR A 115 -1.45 4.17 4.30
CA THR A 115 -2.30 3.90 5.48
C THR A 115 -2.48 5.15 6.34
N THR A 116 -1.45 5.99 6.45
CA THR A 116 -1.59 7.30 7.10
C THR A 116 -2.60 8.17 6.36
N ALA A 117 -2.57 8.18 5.02
CA ALA A 117 -3.60 8.85 4.22
C ALA A 117 -5.02 8.36 4.57
N ALA A 118 -5.21 7.03 4.70
CA ALA A 118 -6.51 6.46 5.07
C ALA A 118 -6.96 6.91 6.48
N ILE A 119 -6.07 6.94 7.47
CA ILE A 119 -6.37 7.42 8.82
C ILE A 119 -6.75 8.90 8.81
N LEU A 120 -6.03 9.74 8.08
CA LEU A 120 -6.32 11.18 8.02
C LEU A 120 -7.62 11.47 7.28
N VAL A 121 -7.89 10.80 6.16
CA VAL A 121 -9.19 10.90 5.46
C VAL A 121 -10.33 10.48 6.39
N ALA A 122 -10.17 9.36 7.10
CA ALA A 122 -11.17 8.91 8.08
C ALA A 122 -11.38 9.96 9.20
N GLY A 123 -10.31 10.61 9.66
CA GLY A 123 -10.37 11.71 10.62
C GLY A 123 -11.15 12.93 10.10
N LEU A 124 -10.92 13.35 8.85
CA LEU A 124 -11.66 14.44 8.20
C LEU A 124 -13.15 14.14 8.07
N ILE A 125 -13.49 12.89 7.73
CA ILE A 125 -14.87 12.41 7.63
C ILE A 125 -15.53 12.36 9.01
N ALA A 126 -14.87 11.78 10.01
CA ALA A 126 -15.38 11.66 11.37
C ALA A 126 -15.56 13.04 12.04
N GLY A 127 -14.71 14.01 11.73
CA GLY A 127 -14.84 15.41 12.13
C GLY A 127 -15.89 16.21 11.36
N GLY A 128 -16.57 15.60 10.38
CA GLY A 128 -17.63 16.24 9.60
C GLY A 128 -17.15 17.26 8.56
N ALA A 129 -15.84 17.36 8.32
CA ALA A 129 -15.27 18.31 7.37
C ALA A 129 -15.58 17.94 5.91
N ILE A 130 -15.65 16.65 5.60
CA ILE A 130 -15.95 16.11 4.28
C ILE A 130 -16.93 14.93 4.35
N LYS A 131 -17.60 14.65 3.25
CA LYS A 131 -18.53 13.51 3.12
C LYS A 131 -17.80 12.24 2.67
N HIS A 132 -17.01 12.37 1.59
CA HIS A 132 -16.20 11.31 1.00
C HIS A 132 -14.77 11.79 0.83
N GLY A 133 -13.82 10.87 0.88
CA GLY A 133 -12.42 11.15 0.60
C GLY A 133 -11.68 9.93 0.08
N LEU A 134 -10.69 10.17 -0.78
CA LEU A 134 -9.80 9.17 -1.34
C LEU A 134 -8.48 9.15 -0.57
N ALA A 135 -8.07 7.96 -0.18
CA ALA A 135 -6.72 7.67 0.33
C ALA A 135 -6.02 6.75 -0.67
N VAL A 136 -4.85 7.14 -1.13
CA VAL A 136 -4.09 6.43 -2.15
C VAL A 136 -2.68 6.14 -1.64
N GLY A 137 -2.21 4.92 -1.86
CA GLY A 137 -0.81 4.55 -1.71
C GLY A 137 -0.27 4.13 -3.07
N THR A 138 0.88 4.67 -3.49
CA THR A 138 1.46 4.39 -4.81
C THR A 138 2.96 4.53 -4.80
N ASP A 139 3.67 3.61 -5.45
CA ASP A 139 5.11 3.75 -5.69
C ASP A 139 5.58 3.07 -6.97
N ASN A 140 6.55 3.71 -7.60
CA ASN A 140 7.44 3.13 -8.57
C ASN A 140 8.81 2.95 -7.90
N ALA A 141 8.93 1.90 -7.09
CA ALA A 141 10.02 1.73 -6.15
C ALA A 141 11.41 1.81 -6.80
N GLN A 142 12.31 2.51 -6.14
CA GLN A 142 13.66 2.79 -6.61
C GLN A 142 14.66 1.83 -5.93
N ALA A 143 15.51 1.21 -6.72
CA ALA A 143 16.58 0.34 -6.22
C ALA A 143 17.85 0.58 -7.03
N ARG A 144 19.00 0.52 -6.36
CA ARG A 144 20.29 0.50 -7.03
C ARG A 144 20.48 -0.85 -7.72
N PRO A 145 20.94 -0.89 -8.98
CA PRO A 145 21.26 -2.14 -9.64
C PRO A 145 22.21 -3.03 -8.81
N GLY A 146 21.84 -4.28 -8.61
CA GLY A 146 22.62 -5.26 -7.84
C GLY A 146 22.52 -5.13 -6.31
N ASP A 147 21.73 -4.19 -5.79
CA ASP A 147 21.42 -4.07 -4.36
C ASP A 147 20.36 -5.11 -3.96
N GLU A 148 20.24 -5.42 -2.65
CA GLU A 148 19.18 -6.29 -2.13
C GLU A 148 17.77 -5.79 -2.52
N LEU A 149 17.59 -4.47 -2.57
CA LEU A 149 16.33 -3.84 -3.00
C LEU A 149 16.03 -4.07 -4.49
N ASP A 150 17.04 -4.29 -5.34
CA ASP A 150 16.83 -4.58 -6.76
C ASP A 150 16.00 -5.85 -6.97
N TYR A 151 16.08 -6.81 -6.06
CA TYR A 151 15.27 -8.02 -6.10
C TYR A 151 13.80 -7.79 -5.71
N THR A 152 13.54 -6.84 -4.82
CA THR A 152 12.22 -6.70 -4.18
C THR A 152 11.43 -5.46 -4.60
N ALA A 153 12.09 -4.38 -5.02
CA ALA A 153 11.45 -3.10 -5.34
C ALA A 153 10.53 -3.21 -6.57
N GLY A 154 9.23 -3.29 -6.32
CA GLY A 154 8.16 -3.37 -7.33
C GLY A 154 7.47 -2.04 -7.58
N ALA A 155 6.39 -2.06 -8.34
CA ALA A 155 5.56 -0.90 -8.63
C ALA A 155 4.07 -1.26 -8.54
N GLY A 156 3.26 -0.31 -8.07
CA GLY A 156 1.82 -0.48 -7.97
C GLY A 156 1.16 0.63 -7.17
N ALA A 157 -0.15 0.65 -7.22
CA ALA A 157 -0.99 1.58 -6.49
C ALA A 157 -2.22 0.89 -5.91
N ALA A 158 -2.75 1.42 -4.81
CA ALA A 158 -4.07 1.09 -4.30
C ALA A 158 -4.77 2.32 -3.75
N ALA A 159 -6.09 2.34 -3.84
CA ALA A 159 -6.93 3.43 -3.38
C ALA A 159 -8.12 2.92 -2.59
N LEU A 160 -8.50 3.66 -1.56
CA LEU A 160 -9.69 3.46 -0.76
C LEU A 160 -10.55 4.72 -0.83
N LEU A 161 -11.81 4.59 -1.22
CA LEU A 161 -12.79 5.65 -1.05
C LEU A 161 -13.52 5.46 0.28
N LEU A 162 -13.26 6.38 1.19
CA LEU A 162 -13.86 6.41 2.52
C LEU A 162 -15.07 7.34 2.56
N SER A 163 -16.04 7.01 3.42
CA SER A 163 -17.29 7.75 3.55
C SER A 163 -17.90 7.65 4.94
N ARG A 164 -18.76 8.62 5.28
CA ARG A 164 -19.70 8.53 6.39
C ARG A 164 -21.02 7.82 6.03
N GLU A 165 -21.26 7.50 4.76
CA GLU A 165 -22.43 6.73 4.31
C GLU A 165 -22.14 5.23 4.48
N VAL A 166 -22.28 4.74 5.69
CA VAL A 166 -21.86 3.38 6.07
C VAL A 166 -22.76 2.28 5.58
N GLU A 167 -24.00 2.60 5.19
CA GLU A 167 -24.99 1.63 4.71
C GLU A 167 -24.54 0.91 3.43
N SER A 168 -23.79 1.62 2.58
CA SER A 168 -23.24 1.07 1.34
C SER A 168 -21.79 0.60 1.48
N ALA A 169 -21.18 0.79 2.64
CA ALA A 169 -19.80 0.43 2.86
C ALA A 169 -19.57 -1.08 2.75
N VAL A 170 -18.44 -1.48 2.20
CA VAL A 170 -17.99 -2.88 2.15
C VAL A 170 -17.27 -3.30 3.44
N ALA A 171 -16.69 -2.33 4.14
CA ALA A 171 -16.08 -2.53 5.46
C ALA A 171 -16.14 -1.23 6.28
N LEU A 172 -16.17 -1.36 7.60
CA LEU A 172 -16.13 -0.24 8.56
C LEU A 172 -14.78 -0.21 9.25
N ILE A 173 -14.26 1.00 9.51
CA ILE A 173 -13.07 1.19 10.34
C ILE A 173 -13.51 1.18 11.81
N GLU A 174 -13.06 0.20 12.58
CA GLU A 174 -13.35 0.09 14.01
C GLU A 174 -12.31 0.85 14.86
N TYR A 175 -11.02 0.64 14.55
CA TYR A 175 -9.90 1.22 15.29
C TYR A 175 -8.75 1.57 14.35
N ALA A 176 -7.98 2.57 14.74
CA ALA A 176 -6.68 2.87 14.14
C ALA A 176 -5.66 3.17 15.24
N TYR A 177 -4.39 2.84 15.00
CA TYR A 177 -3.29 3.07 15.93
C TYR A 177 -2.02 3.39 15.13
N SER A 178 -1.27 4.41 15.58
CA SER A 178 0.04 4.74 15.01
C SER A 178 1.12 4.59 16.07
N TYR A 179 2.19 3.91 15.71
CA TYR A 179 3.39 3.70 16.53
C TYR A 179 4.59 4.29 15.79
N VAL A 180 5.18 5.35 16.30
CA VAL A 180 6.24 6.12 15.65
C VAL A 180 7.42 6.32 16.57
N THR A 181 8.62 6.09 16.06
CA THR A 181 9.90 6.49 16.65
C THR A 181 10.77 7.13 15.58
N ASP A 182 12.08 7.23 15.80
CA ASP A 182 13.06 7.58 14.77
C ASP A 182 14.08 6.45 14.63
N THR A 183 14.27 5.94 13.41
CA THR A 183 15.30 4.94 13.10
C THR A 183 16.05 5.30 11.82
N PRO A 184 17.40 5.23 11.83
CA PRO A 184 18.22 5.54 10.65
C PRO A 184 18.37 4.30 9.76
N ASP A 185 17.25 3.63 9.40
CA ASP A 185 17.28 2.36 8.69
C ASP A 185 17.17 2.49 7.17
N PHE A 186 16.55 3.57 6.69
CA PHE A 186 16.32 3.79 5.26
C PHE A 186 16.11 5.27 4.97
N TRP A 187 16.79 5.83 3.97
CA TRP A 187 16.65 7.25 3.58
C TRP A 187 17.13 7.49 2.16
N ARG A 188 16.70 8.58 1.54
CA ARG A 188 17.23 9.13 0.29
C ARG A 188 17.32 10.65 0.40
N ARG A 189 18.52 11.20 0.27
CA ARG A 189 18.72 12.66 0.29
C ARG A 189 18.37 13.28 -1.05
N GLU A 190 18.13 14.59 -1.03
CA GLU A 190 17.99 15.40 -2.24
C GLU A 190 19.17 15.18 -3.18
N GLY A 191 18.90 15.02 -4.48
CA GLY A 191 19.91 14.75 -5.51
C GLY A 191 20.43 13.31 -5.57
N GLU A 192 20.13 12.46 -4.59
CA GLU A 192 20.44 11.02 -4.67
C GLU A 192 19.39 10.29 -5.51
N ARG A 193 19.85 9.42 -6.41
CA ARG A 193 18.96 8.65 -7.28
C ARG A 193 18.32 7.46 -6.58
N PHE A 194 19.04 6.85 -5.65
CA PHE A 194 18.63 5.62 -5.00
C PHE A 194 18.64 5.78 -3.49
N PRO A 195 17.71 5.12 -2.78
CA PRO A 195 17.72 5.07 -1.33
C PRO A 195 18.94 4.31 -0.81
N ARG A 196 19.33 4.65 0.42
CA ARG A 196 20.29 3.93 1.24
C ARG A 196 19.56 3.21 2.36
N HIS A 197 20.07 2.06 2.76
CA HIS A 197 19.52 1.28 3.86
C HIS A 197 20.62 0.65 4.72
N THR A 198 20.27 0.28 5.94
CA THR A 198 21.21 -0.26 6.93
C THR A 198 21.10 -1.79 7.05
N PHE A 199 20.84 -2.46 5.94
CA PHE A 199 20.82 -3.93 5.81
C PHE A 199 19.95 -4.59 6.91
N ARG A 200 20.55 -5.45 7.76
CA ARG A 200 19.84 -6.21 8.80
C ARG A 200 19.06 -5.35 9.78
N PHE A 201 19.50 -4.11 10.05
CA PHE A 201 18.82 -3.20 10.96
C PHE A 201 17.43 -2.79 10.43
N THR A 202 17.23 -2.70 9.12
CA THR A 202 15.93 -2.42 8.49
C THR A 202 14.89 -3.49 8.83
N GLY A 203 15.32 -4.75 8.98
CA GLY A 203 14.45 -5.85 9.43
C GLY A 203 14.35 -5.91 10.95
N ALA A 204 15.50 -6.06 11.61
CA ALA A 204 15.58 -6.15 13.07
C ALA A 204 16.65 -5.17 13.59
N PRO A 205 16.24 -4.13 14.37
CA PRO A 205 14.91 -4.02 15.01
C PRO A 205 13.83 -3.29 14.22
N ALA A 206 14.15 -2.49 13.18
CA ALA A 206 13.23 -1.48 12.66
C ALA A 206 11.84 -2.02 12.26
N TYR A 207 11.75 -2.91 11.27
CA TYR A 207 10.47 -3.46 10.82
C TYR A 207 9.72 -4.18 11.94
N PHE A 208 10.36 -5.18 12.59
CA PHE A 208 9.67 -6.02 13.57
C PHE A 208 9.24 -5.25 14.82
N HIS A 209 10.06 -4.33 15.29
CA HIS A 209 9.74 -3.52 16.46
C HIS A 209 8.47 -2.69 16.21
N HIS A 210 8.37 -2.01 15.06
CA HIS A 210 7.24 -1.13 14.77
C HIS A 210 5.97 -1.89 14.41
N ILE A 211 6.06 -2.94 13.57
CA ILE A 211 4.91 -3.80 13.23
C ILE A 211 4.30 -4.42 14.50
N VAL A 212 5.15 -4.98 15.37
CA VAL A 212 4.69 -5.61 16.61
C VAL A 212 4.13 -4.54 17.58
N GLY A 213 4.79 -3.38 17.69
CA GLY A 213 4.32 -2.28 18.54
C GLY A 213 2.95 -1.76 18.12
N ALA A 214 2.75 -1.49 16.82
CA ALA A 214 1.47 -1.00 16.31
C ALA A 214 0.35 -2.05 16.44
N ALA A 215 0.62 -3.29 16.05
CA ALA A 215 -0.37 -4.36 16.16
C ALA A 215 -0.80 -4.64 17.60
N LYS A 216 0.16 -4.75 18.53
CA LYS A 216 -0.13 -4.94 19.95
C LYS A 216 -0.86 -3.75 20.53
N GLY A 217 -0.40 -2.52 20.27
CA GLY A 217 -1.05 -1.32 20.78
C GLY A 217 -2.51 -1.20 20.33
N LEU A 218 -2.83 -1.52 19.05
CA LEU A 218 -4.21 -1.56 18.60
C LEU A 218 -5.00 -2.66 19.33
N MET A 219 -4.47 -3.88 19.40
CA MET A 219 -5.17 -5.01 20.02
C MET A 219 -5.43 -4.76 21.51
N GLU A 220 -4.47 -4.19 22.24
CA GLU A 220 -4.61 -3.83 23.64
C GLU A 220 -5.66 -2.72 23.84
N GLU A 221 -5.63 -1.65 23.04
CA GLU A 221 -6.60 -0.54 23.10
C GLU A 221 -8.02 -1.02 22.77
N ALA A 222 -8.17 -1.96 21.84
CA ALA A 222 -9.45 -2.48 21.40
C ALA A 222 -9.95 -3.70 22.20
N GLY A 223 -9.10 -4.29 23.04
CA GLY A 223 -9.42 -5.54 23.76
C GLY A 223 -9.45 -6.78 22.89
N PHE A 224 -8.75 -6.79 21.75
CA PHE A 224 -8.71 -7.89 20.80
C PHE A 224 -7.49 -8.81 21.01
N LYS A 225 -7.65 -10.05 20.55
CA LYS A 225 -6.62 -11.08 20.47
C LYS A 225 -6.40 -11.46 18.99
N PRO A 226 -5.27 -12.07 18.63
CA PRO A 226 -5.02 -12.51 17.25
C PRO A 226 -6.11 -13.43 16.66
N SER A 227 -6.77 -14.22 17.54
CA SER A 227 -7.88 -15.10 17.16
C SER A 227 -9.18 -14.37 16.78
N ASP A 228 -9.31 -13.09 17.10
CA ASP A 228 -10.51 -12.30 16.79
C ASP A 228 -10.48 -11.71 15.38
N PHE A 229 -9.37 -11.92 14.66
CA PHE A 229 -9.19 -11.50 13.28
C PHE A 229 -9.24 -12.70 12.34
N ASP A 230 -9.99 -12.58 11.25
CA ASP A 230 -10.02 -13.56 10.17
C ASP A 230 -8.81 -13.42 9.26
N TYR A 231 -8.38 -12.17 9.02
CA TYR A 231 -7.23 -11.85 8.18
C TYR A 231 -6.33 -10.81 8.82
N VAL A 232 -5.04 -10.90 8.52
CA VAL A 232 -4.06 -9.86 8.82
C VAL A 232 -3.20 -9.56 7.60
N VAL A 233 -3.05 -8.28 7.29
CA VAL A 233 -2.23 -7.78 6.20
C VAL A 233 -1.11 -6.95 6.79
N PHE A 234 0.12 -7.43 6.68
CA PHE A 234 1.30 -6.66 7.07
C PHE A 234 1.92 -5.95 5.88
N HIS A 235 2.68 -4.89 6.10
CA HIS A 235 3.64 -4.42 5.13
C HIS A 235 4.56 -5.58 4.70
N GLN A 236 4.83 -5.70 3.40
CA GLN A 236 5.44 -6.89 2.83
C GLN A 236 6.66 -6.56 1.95
N PRO A 237 7.82 -6.25 2.58
CA PRO A 237 9.06 -5.99 1.84
C PRO A 237 9.59 -7.26 1.13
N ASN A 238 9.24 -8.42 1.63
CA ASN A 238 9.44 -9.75 1.07
C ASN A 238 8.45 -10.73 1.73
N VAL A 239 8.42 -11.98 1.28
CA VAL A 239 7.48 -13.00 1.79
C VAL A 239 7.76 -13.41 3.25
N ARG A 240 9.02 -13.38 3.68
CA ARG A 240 9.45 -13.89 5.00
C ARG A 240 9.05 -12.96 6.15
N PHE A 241 9.10 -11.65 5.94
CA PHE A 241 8.87 -10.67 7.01
C PHE A 241 7.44 -10.69 7.56
N PRO A 242 6.38 -10.65 6.72
CA PRO A 242 5.00 -10.76 7.19
C PRO A 242 4.72 -12.06 7.95
N LEU A 243 5.23 -13.19 7.47
CA LEU A 243 5.04 -14.49 8.12
C LEU A 243 5.72 -14.53 9.49
N ARG A 244 6.94 -13.98 9.60
CA ARG A 244 7.64 -13.86 10.88
C ARG A 244 6.94 -12.91 11.85
N ALA A 245 6.44 -11.77 11.36
CA ALA A 245 5.66 -10.83 12.18
C ALA A 245 4.38 -11.50 12.72
N ALA A 246 3.67 -12.24 11.87
CA ALA A 246 2.51 -13.03 12.27
C ALA A 246 2.85 -14.02 13.40
N GLN A 247 3.92 -14.77 13.25
CA GLN A 247 4.38 -15.72 14.28
C GLN A 247 4.68 -15.02 15.62
N MET A 248 5.39 -13.87 15.58
CA MET A 248 5.72 -13.08 16.77
C MET A 248 4.48 -12.55 17.50
N LEU A 249 3.40 -12.30 16.76
CA LEU A 249 2.13 -11.78 17.27
C LEU A 249 1.11 -12.88 17.63
N GLY A 250 1.39 -14.14 17.30
CA GLY A 250 0.49 -15.26 17.55
C GLY A 250 -0.61 -15.46 16.50
N PHE A 251 -0.47 -14.85 15.31
CA PHE A 251 -1.35 -15.12 14.17
C PHE A 251 -0.97 -16.43 13.48
N LYS A 252 -1.95 -17.07 12.88
CA LYS A 252 -1.74 -18.26 12.04
C LYS A 252 -1.38 -17.83 10.61
N GLU A 253 -0.65 -18.68 9.90
CA GLU A 253 -0.25 -18.43 8.52
C GLU A 253 -1.43 -18.24 7.56
N GLU A 254 -2.54 -18.96 7.80
CA GLU A 254 -3.78 -18.87 7.02
C GLU A 254 -4.40 -17.47 7.07
N GLN A 255 -4.23 -16.74 8.18
CA GLN A 255 -4.73 -15.38 8.33
C GLN A 255 -3.93 -14.37 7.48
N VAL A 256 -2.70 -14.69 7.10
CA VAL A 256 -1.77 -13.82 6.34
C VAL A 256 -1.79 -14.11 4.85
N LYS A 257 -1.89 -15.38 4.46
CA LYS A 257 -1.64 -15.86 3.09
C LYS A 257 -2.42 -15.10 2.01
N LEU A 258 -3.69 -14.80 2.27
CA LEU A 258 -4.55 -14.15 1.27
C LEU A 258 -4.04 -12.75 0.91
N GLY A 259 -3.62 -11.96 1.91
CA GLY A 259 -3.09 -10.61 1.69
C GLY A 259 -1.63 -10.54 1.24
N LEU A 260 -0.93 -11.69 1.15
CA LEU A 260 0.49 -11.75 0.82
C LEU A 260 0.70 -11.80 -0.70
N VAL A 261 0.90 -10.64 -1.32
CA VAL A 261 1.04 -10.48 -2.77
C VAL A 261 2.48 -10.20 -3.23
N CYS A 262 3.38 -9.83 -2.33
CA CYS A 262 4.74 -9.41 -2.69
C CYS A 262 5.57 -10.49 -3.39
N GLY A 263 5.24 -11.76 -3.24
CA GLY A 263 5.88 -12.86 -3.96
C GLY A 263 5.65 -12.82 -5.48
N GLU A 264 4.62 -12.09 -5.94
CA GLU A 264 4.18 -11.99 -7.34
C GLU A 264 4.43 -10.61 -7.96
N ILE A 265 4.53 -9.57 -7.13
CA ILE A 265 4.66 -8.19 -7.61
C ILE A 265 5.82 -7.41 -6.96
N GLY A 266 6.53 -8.02 -6.03
CA GLY A 266 7.53 -7.33 -5.23
C GLY A 266 6.92 -6.43 -4.15
N ASN A 267 7.77 -5.66 -3.49
CA ASN A 267 7.37 -4.62 -2.55
C ASN A 267 6.93 -3.36 -3.30
N THR A 268 5.67 -3.00 -3.20
CA THR A 268 5.09 -1.79 -3.80
C THR A 268 5.05 -0.61 -2.81
N TYR A 269 5.86 -0.65 -1.77
CA TYR A 269 6.11 0.41 -0.77
C TYR A 269 4.81 0.96 -0.16
N ALA A 270 4.45 2.24 -0.42
CA ALA A 270 3.26 2.86 0.16
C ALA A 270 1.95 2.15 -0.24
N ALA A 271 1.93 1.42 -1.34
CA ALA A 271 0.79 0.62 -1.78
C ALA A 271 0.75 -0.79 -1.18
N ALA A 272 1.86 -1.32 -0.62
CA ALA A 272 2.01 -2.74 -0.33
C ALA A 272 0.92 -3.30 0.61
N SER A 273 0.66 -2.62 1.73
CA SER A 273 -0.39 -3.02 2.68
C SER A 273 -1.79 -2.84 2.09
N LEU A 274 -2.00 -1.78 1.31
CA LEU A 274 -3.31 -1.48 0.71
C LEU A 274 -3.66 -2.46 -0.42
N ILE A 275 -2.69 -2.88 -1.26
CA ILE A 275 -2.93 -3.92 -2.28
C ILE A 275 -3.29 -5.25 -1.60
N GLY A 276 -2.57 -5.59 -0.53
CA GLY A 276 -2.92 -6.76 0.27
C GLY A 276 -4.34 -6.68 0.84
N LEU A 277 -4.76 -5.51 1.33
CA LEU A 277 -6.12 -5.27 1.81
C LEU A 277 -7.14 -5.41 0.67
N VAL A 278 -6.88 -4.85 -0.50
CA VAL A 278 -7.76 -4.98 -1.68
C VAL A 278 -8.00 -6.45 -2.00
N ARG A 279 -6.95 -7.27 -2.02
CA ARG A 279 -7.09 -8.72 -2.25
C ARG A 279 -7.94 -9.40 -1.19
N VAL A 280 -7.75 -9.04 0.08
CA VAL A 280 -8.57 -9.58 1.18
C VAL A 280 -10.04 -9.17 1.02
N LEU A 281 -10.34 -7.91 0.71
CA LEU A 281 -11.72 -7.42 0.52
C LEU A 281 -12.43 -8.13 -0.66
N ASP A 282 -11.70 -8.47 -1.73
CA ASP A 282 -12.26 -9.22 -2.86
C ASP A 282 -12.69 -10.64 -2.51
N HIS A 283 -12.19 -11.22 -1.40
CA HIS A 283 -12.43 -12.60 -1.00
C HIS A 283 -13.13 -12.73 0.36
N ALA A 284 -13.18 -11.66 1.14
CA ALA A 284 -13.78 -11.66 2.46
C ALA A 284 -15.30 -11.87 2.40
N ARG A 285 -15.86 -12.36 3.52
CA ARG A 285 -17.28 -12.55 3.75
C ARG A 285 -17.80 -11.52 4.76
N PRO A 286 -19.09 -11.27 4.81
CA PRO A 286 -19.68 -10.40 5.83
C PRO A 286 -19.29 -10.79 7.27
N GLY A 287 -19.07 -9.78 8.10
CA GLY A 287 -18.75 -9.95 9.52
C GLY A 287 -17.31 -10.34 9.84
N GLN A 288 -16.44 -10.49 8.83
CA GLN A 288 -15.04 -10.84 9.04
C GLN A 288 -14.22 -9.61 9.48
N ARG A 289 -13.32 -9.81 10.43
CA ARG A 289 -12.43 -8.75 10.95
C ARG A 289 -11.05 -8.86 10.32
N ILE A 290 -10.55 -7.72 9.86
CA ILE A 290 -9.27 -7.59 9.15
C ILE A 290 -8.38 -6.63 9.93
N LEU A 291 -7.14 -7.03 10.21
CA LEU A 291 -6.09 -6.14 10.72
C LEU A 291 -5.13 -5.80 9.59
N VAL A 292 -4.94 -4.50 9.33
CA VAL A 292 -3.91 -4.00 8.40
C VAL A 292 -2.81 -3.34 9.21
N VAL A 293 -1.56 -3.76 9.03
CA VAL A 293 -0.41 -3.18 9.74
C VAL A 293 0.65 -2.80 8.72
N SER A 294 0.79 -1.52 8.48
CA SER A 294 1.84 -0.98 7.60
C SER A 294 3.13 -0.75 8.35
N PHE A 295 4.21 -0.54 7.63
CA PHE A 295 5.48 -0.09 8.15
C PHE A 295 6.12 0.88 7.15
N GLY A 296 6.58 2.02 7.64
CA GLY A 296 7.42 2.96 6.90
C GLY A 296 8.78 3.05 7.59
N SER A 297 9.83 2.77 6.85
CA SER A 297 11.20 2.92 7.32
C SER A 297 11.47 4.36 7.75
N GLY A 298 12.32 4.54 8.77
CA GLY A 298 12.65 5.85 9.29
C GLY A 298 12.00 6.36 10.58
N ALA A 299 10.97 5.87 11.27
CA ALA A 299 10.22 4.68 11.23
C ALA A 299 8.87 4.85 11.92
N GLY A 300 7.92 4.16 11.40
CA GLY A 300 6.60 4.11 11.99
C GLY A 300 5.76 2.99 11.40
N SER A 301 4.69 2.67 12.10
CA SER A 301 3.73 1.66 11.71
C SER A 301 2.33 2.15 12.03
N ASP A 302 1.40 1.98 11.10
CA ASP A 302 -0.03 2.18 11.36
C ASP A 302 -0.70 0.81 11.43
N ALA A 303 -1.62 0.66 12.37
CA ALA A 303 -2.52 -0.47 12.45
C ALA A 303 -3.96 0.03 12.27
N ILE A 304 -4.74 -0.64 11.40
CA ILE A 304 -6.14 -0.33 11.12
C ILE A 304 -6.95 -1.61 11.29
N CYS A 305 -7.96 -1.58 12.14
CA CYS A 305 -8.91 -2.68 12.28
C CYS A 305 -10.18 -2.37 11.49
N LEU A 306 -10.59 -3.31 10.67
CA LEU A 306 -11.76 -3.24 9.82
C LEU A 306 -12.70 -4.41 10.11
N VAL A 307 -14.01 -4.18 9.99
CA VAL A 307 -15.02 -5.24 9.93
C VAL A 307 -15.81 -5.14 8.64
N THR A 308 -15.93 -6.25 7.91
CA THR A 308 -16.67 -6.31 6.66
C THR A 308 -18.17 -6.30 6.88
N THR A 309 -18.92 -5.70 5.95
CA THR A 309 -20.39 -5.62 5.99
C THR A 309 -21.02 -6.59 5.01
N GLU A 310 -22.36 -6.60 4.96
CA GLU A 310 -23.15 -7.38 3.98
C GLU A 310 -22.91 -6.96 2.51
N ASN A 311 -22.20 -5.84 2.29
CA ASN A 311 -21.90 -5.35 0.95
C ASN A 311 -20.58 -5.88 0.39
N VAL A 312 -19.71 -6.49 1.22
CA VAL A 312 -18.42 -7.05 0.77
C VAL A 312 -18.66 -8.15 -0.27
N GLY A 313 -17.81 -8.19 -1.29
CA GLY A 313 -17.88 -9.19 -2.35
C GLY A 313 -18.96 -8.95 -3.43
N ARG A 314 -19.84 -7.93 -3.28
CA ARG A 314 -20.83 -7.57 -4.32
C ARG A 314 -20.18 -7.04 -5.59
N LYS A 315 -19.06 -6.35 -5.45
CA LYS A 315 -18.17 -5.92 -6.53
C LYS A 315 -16.77 -6.34 -6.18
N LYS A 316 -15.96 -6.65 -7.17
CA LYS A 316 -14.56 -7.01 -7.00
C LYS A 316 -13.68 -6.04 -7.76
N SER A 317 -12.46 -5.84 -7.26
CA SER A 317 -11.45 -5.07 -7.96
C SER A 317 -10.91 -5.82 -9.19
N SER A 318 -10.17 -5.12 -10.00
CA SER A 318 -9.44 -5.72 -11.14
C SER A 318 -8.15 -6.44 -10.75
N LEU A 319 -7.82 -6.50 -9.46
CA LEU A 319 -6.51 -6.96 -8.98
C LEU A 319 -6.13 -8.36 -9.48
N GLU A 320 -7.02 -9.36 -9.34
CA GLU A 320 -6.69 -10.73 -9.80
C GLU A 320 -6.45 -10.79 -11.32
N ARG A 321 -7.17 -9.99 -12.09
CA ARG A 321 -6.94 -9.85 -13.54
C ARG A 321 -5.57 -9.21 -13.82
N LEU A 322 -5.17 -8.19 -13.06
CA LEU A 322 -3.86 -7.54 -13.20
C LEU A 322 -2.71 -8.46 -12.74
N LEU A 323 -2.92 -9.26 -11.70
CA LEU A 323 -1.94 -10.25 -11.25
C LEU A 323 -1.76 -11.39 -12.27
N SER A 324 -2.82 -11.77 -12.99
CA SER A 324 -2.76 -12.83 -14.00
C SER A 324 -2.17 -12.39 -15.34
N LYS A 325 -2.36 -11.11 -15.73
CA LYS A 325 -1.82 -10.53 -16.96
C LYS A 325 -0.34 -10.18 -16.78
N LYS A 326 0.54 -11.01 -17.29
CA LYS A 326 1.98 -10.87 -17.11
C LYS A 326 2.70 -10.89 -18.46
N VAL A 327 3.59 -9.92 -18.65
CA VAL A 327 4.55 -9.88 -19.75
C VAL A 327 5.94 -9.89 -19.12
N TYR A 328 6.67 -10.98 -19.29
CA TYR A 328 8.01 -11.07 -18.73
C TYR A 328 9.01 -10.29 -19.56
N VAL A 329 9.84 -9.52 -18.87
CA VAL A 329 10.97 -8.79 -19.44
C VAL A 329 12.27 -9.34 -18.89
N ASP A 330 13.33 -9.28 -19.69
CA ASP A 330 14.68 -9.54 -19.22
C ASP A 330 15.25 -8.37 -18.41
N TYR A 331 16.43 -8.57 -17.83
CA TYR A 331 17.08 -7.53 -17.02
C TYR A 331 17.42 -6.27 -17.83
N ALA A 332 17.77 -6.38 -19.12
CA ALA A 332 18.12 -5.25 -19.96
C ALA A 332 16.87 -4.38 -20.25
N GLN A 333 15.73 -5.00 -20.55
CA GLN A 333 14.47 -4.30 -20.72
C GLN A 333 14.02 -3.64 -19.41
N TYR A 334 14.09 -4.36 -18.28
CA TYR A 334 13.82 -3.80 -16.96
C TYR A 334 14.70 -2.57 -16.69
N ALA A 335 16.00 -2.68 -16.90
CA ALA A 335 16.94 -1.58 -16.68
C ALA A 335 16.63 -0.37 -17.58
N LYS A 336 16.22 -0.61 -18.84
CA LYS A 336 15.80 0.45 -19.76
C LYS A 336 14.52 1.14 -19.27
N GLN A 337 13.48 0.37 -18.90
CA GLN A 337 12.20 0.91 -18.41
C GLN A 337 12.38 1.73 -17.13
N LYS A 338 13.28 1.31 -16.25
CA LYS A 338 13.65 2.04 -15.02
C LYS A 338 14.62 3.21 -15.25
N GLY A 339 15.01 3.47 -16.50
CA GLY A 339 15.98 4.52 -16.84
C GLY A 339 17.37 4.28 -16.23
N LEU A 340 17.73 3.02 -15.93
CA LEU A 340 19.03 2.66 -15.35
C LEU A 340 20.15 2.64 -16.38
N LEU A 341 19.83 2.45 -17.65
CA LEU A 341 20.74 2.54 -18.77
C LEU A 341 20.76 3.98 -19.26
N LYS A 342 21.96 4.56 -19.42
CA LYS A 342 22.11 5.84 -20.11
C LYS A 342 21.88 5.59 -21.60
N VAL A 343 20.91 6.28 -22.18
CA VAL A 343 20.82 6.45 -23.62
C VAL A 343 21.87 7.50 -23.97
N ALA A 344 22.83 7.14 -24.83
CA ALA A 344 23.87 8.04 -25.32
C ALA A 344 23.26 9.18 -26.15
#